data_424ad95aac5351b3a35f6dedea694fc9
#
_entry.id   424ad95aac5351b3a35f6dedea694fc9
#
_cell.length_a   1.000
_cell.length_b   1.000
_cell.length_c   1.000
_cell.angle_alpha   90.00
_cell.angle_beta   90.00
_cell.angle_gamma   90.00
#
_symmetry.space_group_name_H-M   'P 1'
#
loop_
_entity.id
_entity.type
_entity.pdbx_description
1 polymer ?
#
loop_
_entity_poly.entity_id
_entity_poly.type
_entity_poly.pdbx_seq_one_letter_code
_entity_poly.pdbx_strand_id
1 'polypeptide(L)'
;MGVEYSARIIVGLPYDELGEYLEGVEDVYQHVEDSGLYVVSPYYDADYQDCLFGVLVQKCYDYSYSEVDESKWPETVAAAHKRFTERTGKVGKLYLSTYGS
;
A
#
# COMPACT_ATOMS: atom_id res chain seq x y z
N MET A 1 6.13 -18.23 20.54
CA MET A 1 6.10 -17.53 19.27
C MET A 1 5.39 -16.21 19.38
N GLY A 2 6.03 -15.17 18.96
CA GLY A 2 5.44 -13.84 18.97
C GLY A 2 4.66 -13.55 17.70
N VAL A 3 3.80 -12.57 17.79
CA VAL A 3 3.15 -11.96 16.64
C VAL A 3 4.04 -10.83 16.18
N GLU A 4 4.32 -10.77 14.89
CA GLU A 4 5.05 -9.65 14.30
C GLU A 4 4.09 -8.57 13.89
N TYR A 5 4.36 -7.35 14.36
CA TYR A 5 3.60 -6.17 13.97
C TYR A 5 4.49 -5.27 13.12
N SER A 6 3.87 -4.59 12.18
CA SER A 6 4.56 -3.56 11.40
C SER A 6 3.63 -2.40 11.14
N ALA A 7 4.21 -1.22 11.04
CA ALA A 7 3.51 -0.01 10.61
C ALA A 7 3.99 0.35 9.22
N ARG A 8 3.08 0.80 8.37
CA ARG A 8 3.38 1.13 6.98
C ARG A 8 2.70 2.42 6.58
N ILE A 9 3.41 3.23 5.81
CA ILE A 9 2.85 4.41 5.17
C ILE A 9 2.78 4.08 3.68
N ILE A 10 1.59 4.21 3.10
CA ILE A 10 1.30 3.77 1.74
C ILE A 10 0.51 4.84 1.01
N VAL A 11 0.91 5.13 -0.22
CA VAL A 11 0.08 5.90 -1.15
C VAL A 11 -0.71 4.92 -1.99
N GLY A 12 -2.01 4.92 -1.83
CA GLY A 12 -2.84 3.95 -2.53
C GLY A 12 -4.33 4.25 -2.43
N LEU A 13 -5.12 3.25 -2.76
CA LEU A 13 -6.58 3.28 -2.68
C LEU A 13 -7.12 1.91 -2.30
N PRO A 14 -8.28 1.85 -1.63
CA PRO A 14 -8.97 0.58 -1.42
C PRO A 14 -9.55 0.05 -2.73
N TYR A 15 -9.89 -1.22 -2.74
CA TYR A 15 -10.41 -1.93 -3.91
C TYR A 15 -11.52 -1.15 -4.64
N ASP A 16 -12.49 -0.63 -3.90
CA ASP A 16 -13.67 0.04 -4.46
C ASP A 16 -13.32 1.29 -5.28
N GLU A 17 -12.20 1.93 -4.97
CA GLU A 17 -11.80 3.17 -5.62
C GLU A 17 -10.81 2.97 -6.76
N LEU A 18 -10.40 1.74 -7.04
CA LEU A 18 -9.48 1.43 -8.13
C LEU A 18 -10.17 1.32 -9.50
N GLY A 19 -11.48 1.02 -9.48
CA GLY A 19 -12.31 1.08 -10.69
C GLY A 19 -11.74 0.33 -11.88
N GLU A 20 -11.50 1.05 -12.96
CA GLU A 20 -11.07 0.50 -14.25
C GLU A 20 -9.76 -0.30 -14.18
N TYR A 21 -8.88 0.05 -13.25
CA TYR A 21 -7.61 -0.66 -13.09
C TYR A 21 -7.81 -2.15 -12.79
N LEU A 22 -8.85 -2.49 -12.05
CA LEU A 22 -9.17 -3.88 -11.70
C LEU A 22 -10.32 -4.47 -12.52
N GLU A 23 -10.89 -3.71 -13.44
CA GLU A 23 -12.00 -4.19 -14.27
C GLU A 23 -11.55 -5.33 -15.18
N GLY A 24 -12.27 -6.45 -15.14
CA GLY A 24 -11.97 -7.62 -15.95
C GLY A 24 -10.74 -8.42 -15.52
N VAL A 25 -10.13 -8.08 -14.40
CA VAL A 25 -8.97 -8.80 -13.88
C VAL A 25 -9.43 -10.03 -13.11
N GLU A 26 -8.97 -11.21 -13.53
CA GLU A 26 -9.32 -12.47 -12.87
C GLU A 26 -8.55 -12.70 -11.58
N ASP A 27 -7.23 -12.50 -11.63
CA ASP A 27 -6.35 -12.65 -10.46
C ASP A 27 -5.85 -11.27 -10.02
N VAL A 28 -6.57 -10.69 -9.06
CA VAL A 28 -6.27 -9.34 -8.55
C VAL A 28 -4.89 -9.28 -7.91
N TYR A 29 -4.53 -10.27 -7.09
CA TYR A 29 -3.24 -10.26 -6.41
C TYR A 29 -2.08 -10.33 -7.40
N GLN A 30 -2.17 -11.19 -8.40
CA GLN A 30 -1.13 -11.31 -9.41
C GLN A 30 -1.00 -10.03 -10.24
N HIS A 31 -2.12 -9.44 -10.63
CA HIS A 31 -2.12 -8.19 -11.39
C HIS A 31 -1.47 -7.05 -10.62
N VAL A 32 -1.80 -6.93 -9.35
CA VAL A 32 -1.25 -5.91 -8.45
C VAL A 32 0.25 -6.13 -8.25
N GLU A 33 0.65 -7.36 -8.04
CA GLU A 33 2.07 -7.73 -7.89
C GLU A 33 2.85 -7.41 -9.15
N ASP A 34 2.32 -7.75 -10.33
CA ASP A 34 2.95 -7.46 -11.62
C ASP A 34 3.09 -5.95 -11.85
N SER A 35 2.19 -5.16 -11.30
CA SER A 35 2.25 -3.70 -11.36
C SER A 35 3.24 -3.11 -10.36
N GLY A 36 3.84 -3.94 -9.49
CA GLY A 36 4.77 -3.48 -8.47
C GLY A 36 4.10 -2.76 -7.31
N LEU A 37 2.82 -3.02 -7.10
CA LEU A 37 2.07 -2.45 -5.98
C LEU A 37 2.10 -3.36 -4.77
N TYR A 38 1.87 -2.77 -3.62
CA TYR A 38 1.83 -3.44 -2.34
C TYR A 38 0.39 -3.67 -1.91
N VAL A 39 0.12 -4.83 -1.31
CA VAL A 39 -1.22 -5.17 -0.80
C VAL A 39 -1.17 -5.15 0.72
N VAL A 40 -2.11 -4.44 1.32
CA VAL A 40 -2.26 -4.38 2.78
C VAL A 40 -3.61 -4.97 3.15
N SER A 41 -3.58 -6.04 3.93
CA SER A 41 -4.79 -6.68 4.44
C SER A 41 -5.18 -6.07 5.78
N PRO A 42 -6.45 -5.69 5.97
CA PRO A 42 -6.89 -5.11 7.24
C PRO A 42 -6.99 -6.13 8.38
N TYR A 43 -7.07 -7.41 8.02
CA TYR A 43 -7.13 -8.51 8.99
C TYR A 43 -6.62 -9.80 8.33
N TYR A 44 -6.38 -10.81 9.14
CA TYR A 44 -5.89 -12.11 8.66
C TYR A 44 -6.91 -12.74 7.69
N ASP A 45 -6.39 -13.25 6.58
CA ASP A 45 -7.19 -13.90 5.53
C ASP A 45 -8.28 -12.99 4.94
N ALA A 46 -8.00 -11.69 4.87
CA ALA A 46 -8.91 -10.73 4.26
C ALA A 46 -9.05 -10.97 2.77
N ASP A 47 -10.28 -10.80 2.27
CA ASP A 47 -10.56 -10.82 0.84
C ASP A 47 -9.93 -9.60 0.18
N TYR A 48 -9.54 -9.73 -1.10
CA TYR A 48 -8.95 -8.60 -1.84
C TYR A 48 -9.87 -7.37 -1.86
N GLN A 49 -11.18 -7.58 -1.77
CA GLN A 49 -12.16 -6.49 -1.73
C GLN A 49 -12.04 -5.60 -0.49
N ASP A 50 -11.43 -6.11 0.56
CA ASP A 50 -11.22 -5.38 1.81
C ASP A 50 -9.81 -4.82 1.94
N CYS A 51 -8.94 -5.09 0.97
CA CYS A 51 -7.53 -4.71 1.02
C CYS A 51 -7.29 -3.30 0.48
N LEU A 52 -6.17 -2.74 0.90
CA LEU A 52 -5.61 -1.50 0.37
C LEU A 52 -4.50 -1.85 -0.61
N PHE A 53 -4.44 -1.17 -1.73
CA PHE A 53 -3.43 -1.40 -2.76
C PHE A 53 -2.67 -0.11 -3.03
N GLY A 54 -1.35 -0.17 -3.04
CA GLY A 54 -0.59 1.04 -3.26
C GLY A 54 0.92 0.88 -3.27
N VAL A 55 1.59 2.01 -3.24
CA VAL A 55 3.06 2.11 -3.23
C VAL A 55 3.51 2.29 -1.78
N LEU A 56 4.39 1.40 -1.34
CA LEU A 56 4.97 1.49 0.01
C LEU A 56 5.92 2.70 0.08
N VAL A 57 5.65 3.60 1.01
CA VAL A 57 6.51 4.77 1.28
C VAL A 57 7.53 4.45 2.34
N GLN A 58 7.08 3.91 3.47
CA GLN A 58 7.94 3.56 4.59
C GLN A 58 7.33 2.45 5.43
N LYS A 59 8.18 1.62 6.02
CA LYS A 59 7.77 0.50 6.85
C LYS A 59 8.60 0.48 8.13
N CYS A 60 7.95 0.17 9.24
CA CYS A 60 8.60 0.03 10.52
C CYS A 60 8.11 -1.25 11.20
N TYR A 61 9.05 -2.03 11.72
CA TYR A 61 8.74 -3.29 12.39
C TYR A 61 8.48 -3.10 13.88
N ASP A 62 7.88 -4.12 14.49
CA ASP A 62 7.61 -4.18 15.92
C ASP A 62 8.89 -4.03 16.75
N TYR A 63 8.77 -3.37 17.88
CA TYR A 63 9.89 -3.08 18.80
C TYR A 63 11.05 -2.32 18.15
N SER A 64 10.77 -1.57 17.10
CA SER A 64 11.77 -0.75 16.44
C SER A 64 11.24 0.63 16.11
N TYR A 65 12.12 1.47 15.64
CA TYR A 65 11.73 2.78 15.14
C TYR A 65 12.51 3.07 13.85
N SER A 66 11.93 3.88 13.02
CA SER A 66 12.52 4.24 11.74
C SER A 66 12.54 5.75 11.61
N GLU A 67 13.67 6.28 11.20
CA GLU A 67 13.81 7.71 10.98
C GLU A 67 13.09 8.15 9.72
N VAL A 68 12.36 9.26 9.81
CA VAL A 68 11.77 9.92 8.66
C VAL A 68 12.65 11.11 8.31
N ASP A 69 13.16 11.14 7.07
CA ASP A 69 13.93 12.28 6.59
C ASP A 69 12.97 13.41 6.25
N GLU A 70 12.81 14.33 7.18
CA GLU A 70 11.84 15.43 7.06
C GLU A 70 12.12 16.33 5.86
N SER A 71 13.38 16.50 5.50
CA SER A 71 13.78 17.37 4.39
C SER A 71 13.42 16.77 3.05
N LYS A 72 13.40 15.45 2.94
CA LYS A 72 13.09 14.72 1.69
C LYS A 72 11.67 14.14 1.68
N TRP A 73 10.97 14.23 2.79
CA TRP A 73 9.65 13.61 2.93
C TRP A 73 8.65 14.06 1.86
N PRO A 74 8.52 15.37 1.56
CA PRO A 74 7.59 15.81 0.50
C PRO A 74 7.93 15.19 -0.86
N GLU A 75 9.21 15.09 -1.20
CA GLU A 75 9.65 14.49 -2.47
C GLU A 75 9.37 12.99 -2.50
N THR A 76 9.59 12.30 -1.38
CA THR A 76 9.34 10.87 -1.25
C THR A 76 7.86 10.55 -1.45
N VAL A 77 7.00 11.32 -0.80
CA VAL A 77 5.54 11.17 -0.93
C VAL A 77 5.08 11.49 -2.35
N ALA A 78 5.60 12.58 -2.94
CA ALA A 78 5.26 12.96 -4.30
C ALA A 78 5.67 11.88 -5.32
N ALA A 79 6.84 11.28 -5.14
CA ALA A 79 7.32 10.20 -6.00
C ALA A 79 6.41 8.96 -5.89
N ALA A 80 5.94 8.65 -4.68
CA ALA A 80 5.01 7.53 -4.48
C ALA A 80 3.66 7.81 -5.15
N HIS A 81 3.13 9.02 -5.04
CA HIS A 81 1.91 9.43 -5.74
C HIS A 81 2.05 9.30 -7.25
N LYS A 82 3.16 9.78 -7.79
CA LYS A 82 3.44 9.70 -9.23
C LYS A 82 3.46 8.25 -9.70
N ARG A 83 4.15 7.39 -8.96
CA ARG A 83 4.25 5.97 -9.31
C ARG A 83 2.89 5.30 -9.26
N PHE A 84 2.09 5.59 -8.24
CA PHE A 84 0.76 5.02 -8.12
C PHE A 84 -0.13 5.43 -9.29
N THR A 85 -0.13 6.72 -9.62
CA THR A 85 -0.94 7.25 -10.74
C THR A 85 -0.49 6.66 -12.08
N GLU A 86 0.81 6.52 -12.31
CA GLU A 86 1.35 5.91 -13.53
C GLU A 86 0.89 4.45 -13.68
N ARG A 87 0.75 3.73 -12.56
CA ARG A 87 0.38 2.31 -12.56
C ARG A 87 -1.11 2.06 -12.64
N THR A 88 -1.92 2.92 -12.05
CA THR A 88 -3.36 2.68 -11.89
C THR A 88 -4.24 3.66 -12.67
N GLY A 89 -3.70 4.80 -13.06
CA GLY A 89 -4.48 5.89 -13.63
C GLY A 89 -5.31 6.66 -12.61
N LYS A 90 -5.14 6.36 -11.33
CA LYS A 90 -5.91 6.98 -10.25
C LYS A 90 -5.02 7.80 -9.33
N VAL A 91 -5.62 8.79 -8.67
CA VAL A 91 -4.92 9.61 -7.68
C VAL A 91 -5.05 8.91 -6.33
N GLY A 92 -3.92 8.53 -5.74
CA GLY A 92 -3.89 7.85 -4.46
C GLY A 92 -4.03 8.81 -3.29
N LYS A 93 -4.26 8.22 -2.12
CA LYS A 93 -4.29 8.92 -0.84
C LYS A 93 -3.20 8.34 0.06
N LEU A 94 -2.76 9.11 1.03
CA LEU A 94 -1.75 8.66 1.99
C LEU A 94 -2.44 7.93 3.15
N TYR A 95 -2.02 6.71 3.40
CA TYR A 95 -2.57 5.87 4.47
C TYR A 95 -1.48 5.46 5.45
N LEU A 96 -1.85 5.38 6.70
CA LEU A 96 -1.06 4.74 7.75
C LEU A 96 -1.77 3.44 8.12
N SER A 97 -1.04 2.35 8.06
CA SER A 97 -1.59 1.02 8.31
C SER A 97 -0.72 0.26 9.29
N THR A 98 -1.35 -0.58 10.10
CA THR A 98 -0.66 -1.55 10.95
C THR A 98 -1.03 -2.95 10.49
N TYR A 99 -0.09 -3.86 10.65
CA TYR A 99 -0.27 -5.27 10.29
C TYR A 99 0.30 -6.14 11.40
N GLY A 100 -0.47 -7.14 11.82
CA GLY A 100 -0.04 -8.13 12.78
C GLY A 100 -0.17 -9.54 12.22
N SER A 101 0.86 -10.31 12.38
CA SER A 101 0.85 -11.70 11.90
C SER A 101 1.50 -12.65 12.90
#